data_c9ebc554442fde6fdc4b9cdee7f22a1e
#
_entry.id   c9ebc554442fde6fdc4b9cdee7f22a1e
#
_cell.length_a   1.000
_cell.length_b   1.000
_cell.length_c   1.000
_cell.angle_alpha   90.00
_cell.angle_beta   90.00
_cell.angle_gamma   90.00
#
_symmetry.space_group_name_H-M   'P 1'
#
loop_
_entity.id
_entity.type
_entity.pdbx_description
1 polymer ?
#
loop_
_entity_poly.entity_id
_entity_poly.type
_entity_poly.pdbx_seq_one_letter_code
_entity_poly.pdbx_strand_id
1 'polypeptide(L)'
;MTDTTTGIPLSAPLYGATFGQAITRFFKKYATFSGRASRSEFWWFFLFNLIVAGVLQGIAAGIGAADATFSDMGVYTPGPGYWLAAIPYWLWLLATFVPWLALSWRRLHDTNRSGGFWFLGLIPFVGGIIVLVLMALPSDPAGARFDA
;
A
#
# COMPACT_ATOMS: atom_id res chain seq x y z
N MET A 1 -1.42 -9.20 21.20
CA MET A 1 -2.49 -9.78 20.34
C MET A 1 -1.84 -10.75 19.38
N THR A 2 -2.25 -12.01 19.37
CA THR A 2 -1.63 -13.08 18.56
C THR A 2 -2.51 -13.36 17.36
N ASP A 3 -1.89 -13.66 16.21
CA ASP A 3 -2.63 -14.09 15.03
C ASP A 3 -3.13 -15.54 15.26
N THR A 4 -4.44 -15.71 15.31
CA THR A 4 -5.09 -17.01 15.57
C THR A 4 -4.78 -18.07 14.50
N THR A 5 -4.35 -17.66 13.31
CA THR A 5 -4.06 -18.55 12.18
C THR A 5 -2.62 -19.06 12.18
N THR A 6 -1.67 -18.31 12.76
CA THR A 6 -0.23 -18.62 12.69
C THR A 6 0.43 -18.75 14.06
N GLY A 7 -0.24 -18.37 15.14
CA GLY A 7 0.34 -18.31 16.51
C GLY A 7 1.41 -17.22 16.69
N ILE A 8 1.75 -16.46 15.62
CA ILE A 8 2.79 -15.43 15.66
C ILE A 8 2.18 -14.09 16.16
N PRO A 9 2.84 -13.40 17.11
CA PRO A 9 2.38 -12.10 17.56
C PRO A 9 2.22 -11.11 16.41
N LEU A 10 1.20 -10.25 16.49
CA LEU A 10 0.98 -9.24 15.44
C LEU A 10 2.11 -8.21 15.38
N SER A 11 2.85 -7.96 16.47
CA SER A 11 4.03 -7.08 16.47
C SER A 11 5.19 -7.67 15.66
N ALA A 12 5.34 -9.01 15.64
CA ALA A 12 6.39 -9.68 14.89
C ALA A 12 6.05 -9.79 13.40
N PRO A 13 7.06 -9.77 12.49
CA PRO A 13 6.87 -9.99 11.08
C PRO A 13 6.52 -11.44 10.77
N LEU A 14 5.62 -11.68 9.82
CA LEU A 14 5.30 -13.02 9.32
C LEU A 14 6.11 -13.28 8.05
N TYR A 15 7.29 -13.91 8.20
CA TYR A 15 8.11 -14.28 7.05
C TYR A 15 7.42 -15.41 6.24
N GLY A 16 7.43 -15.27 4.92
CA GLY A 16 6.76 -16.23 4.04
C GLY A 16 5.22 -16.16 4.11
N ALA A 17 4.65 -15.03 4.54
CA ALA A 17 3.21 -14.85 4.57
C ALA A 17 2.56 -15.20 3.23
N THR A 18 1.47 -15.97 3.26
CA THR A 18 0.62 -16.19 2.10
C THR A 18 -0.18 -14.93 1.77
N PHE A 19 -0.75 -14.87 0.57
CA PHE A 19 -1.60 -13.75 0.15
C PHE A 19 -2.71 -13.44 1.17
N GLY A 20 -3.50 -14.44 1.57
CA GLY A 20 -4.61 -14.25 2.52
C GLY A 20 -4.15 -13.78 3.90
N GLN A 21 -3.00 -14.30 4.38
CA GLN A 21 -2.41 -13.87 5.65
C GLN A 21 -1.95 -12.41 5.59
N ALA A 22 -1.31 -12.00 4.49
CA ALA A 22 -0.85 -10.63 4.31
C ALA A 22 -2.02 -9.63 4.33
N ILE A 23 -3.11 -9.94 3.60
CA ILE A 23 -4.32 -9.10 3.57
C ILE A 23 -4.98 -9.04 4.96
N THR A 24 -5.14 -10.19 5.62
CA THR A 24 -5.74 -10.25 6.97
C THR A 24 -4.93 -9.44 7.97
N ARG A 25 -3.59 -9.58 7.97
CA ARG A 25 -2.70 -8.83 8.87
C ARG A 25 -2.68 -7.34 8.57
N PHE A 26 -2.81 -6.97 7.29
CA PHE A 26 -2.92 -5.57 6.90
C PHE A 26 -4.11 -4.88 7.57
N PHE A 27 -5.30 -5.47 7.48
CA PHE A 27 -6.50 -4.89 8.10
C PHE A 27 -6.51 -5.03 9.63
N LYS A 28 -6.01 -6.14 10.19
CA LYS A 28 -5.91 -6.30 11.65
C LYS A 28 -4.95 -5.28 12.30
N LYS A 29 -3.94 -4.84 11.57
CA LYS A 29 -2.94 -3.84 12.00
C LYS A 29 -3.22 -2.45 11.41
N TYR A 30 -4.47 -2.09 11.23
CA TYR A 30 -4.92 -0.93 10.46
C TYR A 30 -4.13 0.37 10.74
N ALA A 31 -3.99 0.73 12.00
CA ALA A 31 -3.27 1.94 12.46
C ALA A 31 -2.11 1.58 13.41
N THR A 32 -1.52 0.38 13.28
CA THR A 32 -0.42 -0.05 14.14
C THR A 32 0.91 0.28 13.46
N PHE A 33 1.60 1.28 13.97
CA PHE A 33 2.90 1.74 13.46
C PHE A 33 4.09 1.08 14.16
N SER A 34 3.90 0.49 15.34
CA SER A 34 4.91 -0.31 16.05
C SER A 34 5.04 -1.71 15.46
N GLY A 35 6.14 -2.39 15.81
CA GLY A 35 6.44 -3.72 15.29
C GLY A 35 7.03 -3.70 13.89
N ARG A 36 7.08 -4.87 13.26
CA ARG A 36 7.70 -5.09 11.96
C ARG A 36 6.74 -5.72 10.96
N ALA A 37 7.03 -5.57 9.67
CA ALA A 37 6.35 -6.26 8.58
C ALA A 37 7.36 -6.89 7.62
N SER A 38 7.15 -8.16 7.26
CA SER A 38 8.01 -8.89 6.32
C SER A 38 7.85 -8.39 4.88
N ARG A 39 8.81 -8.78 4.00
CA ARG A 39 8.68 -8.53 2.56
C ARG A 39 7.40 -9.16 1.98
N SER A 40 7.06 -10.38 2.37
CA SER A 40 5.87 -11.05 1.88
C SER A 40 4.58 -10.32 2.29
N GLU A 41 4.47 -9.84 3.55
CA GLU A 41 3.32 -9.03 3.97
C GLU A 41 3.18 -7.75 3.12
N PHE A 42 4.30 -7.07 2.86
CA PHE A 42 4.30 -5.83 2.08
C PHE A 42 3.96 -6.06 0.61
N TRP A 43 4.68 -6.97 -0.07
CA TRP A 43 4.53 -7.14 -1.52
C TRP A 43 3.22 -7.80 -1.92
N TRP A 44 2.66 -8.72 -1.11
CA TRP A 44 1.32 -9.27 -1.36
C TRP A 44 0.24 -8.19 -1.25
N PHE A 45 0.31 -7.32 -0.26
CA PHE A 45 -0.65 -6.22 -0.17
C PHE A 45 -0.43 -5.18 -1.28
N PHE A 46 0.81 -4.86 -1.62
CA PHE A 46 1.12 -3.98 -2.74
C PHE A 46 0.48 -4.47 -4.04
N LEU A 47 0.65 -5.75 -4.37
CA LEU A 47 0.04 -6.38 -5.55
C LEU A 47 -1.49 -6.33 -5.49
N PHE A 48 -2.07 -6.69 -4.34
CA PHE A 48 -3.52 -6.61 -4.13
C PHE A 48 -4.05 -5.20 -4.35
N ASN A 49 -3.41 -4.20 -3.75
CA ASN A 49 -3.79 -2.79 -3.89
C ASN A 49 -3.68 -2.32 -5.35
N LEU A 50 -2.62 -2.74 -6.06
CA LEU A 50 -2.44 -2.42 -7.48
C LEU A 50 -3.58 -2.99 -8.34
N ILE A 51 -3.99 -4.24 -8.09
CA ILE A 51 -5.09 -4.89 -8.81
C ILE A 51 -6.41 -4.19 -8.51
N VAL A 52 -6.76 -3.97 -7.23
CA VAL A 52 -8.01 -3.33 -6.84
C VAL A 52 -8.10 -1.90 -7.40
N ALA A 53 -7.05 -1.10 -7.20
CA ALA A 53 -7.00 0.27 -7.71
C ALA A 53 -7.07 0.30 -9.24
N GLY A 54 -6.36 -0.60 -9.92
CA GLY A 54 -6.36 -0.71 -11.38
C GLY A 54 -7.73 -1.11 -11.94
N VAL A 55 -8.42 -2.06 -11.31
CA VAL A 55 -9.78 -2.46 -11.71
C VAL A 55 -10.77 -1.32 -11.51
N LEU A 56 -10.77 -0.67 -10.33
CA LEU A 56 -11.68 0.43 -10.04
C LEU A 56 -11.47 1.61 -10.99
N GLN A 57 -10.20 1.96 -11.22
CA GLN A 57 -9.85 3.05 -12.14
C GLN A 57 -10.14 2.68 -13.61
N GLY A 58 -9.92 1.42 -13.99
CA GLY A 58 -10.24 0.92 -15.33
C GLY A 58 -11.73 0.98 -15.64
N ILE A 59 -12.58 0.61 -14.66
CA ILE A 59 -14.04 0.74 -14.79
C ILE A 59 -14.44 2.22 -14.95
N ALA A 60 -13.91 3.10 -14.12
CA ALA A 60 -14.20 4.53 -14.21
C ALA A 60 -13.75 5.13 -15.55
N ALA A 61 -12.55 4.75 -16.02
CA ALA A 61 -12.04 5.19 -17.30
C ALA A 61 -12.87 4.68 -18.48
N GLY A 62 -13.33 3.41 -18.44
CA GLY A 62 -14.20 2.84 -19.47
C GLY A 62 -15.56 3.57 -19.56
N ILE A 63 -16.18 3.89 -18.41
CA ILE A 63 -17.41 4.66 -18.36
C ILE A 63 -17.19 6.09 -18.88
N GLY A 64 -16.09 6.73 -18.45
CA GLY A 64 -15.75 8.08 -18.89
C GLY A 64 -15.38 8.20 -20.37
N ALA A 65 -14.94 7.10 -20.99
CA ALA A 65 -14.61 7.09 -22.40
C ALA A 65 -15.84 7.17 -23.34
N ALA A 66 -17.02 6.76 -22.84
CA ALA A 66 -18.25 6.74 -23.68
C ALA A 66 -18.65 8.15 -24.17
N ASP A 67 -18.48 9.17 -23.31
CA ASP A 67 -18.84 10.56 -23.61
C ASP A 67 -17.62 11.50 -23.53
N ALA A 68 -16.42 10.94 -23.78
CA ALA A 68 -15.18 11.70 -23.76
C ALA A 68 -15.09 12.68 -24.93
N THR A 69 -14.48 13.81 -24.69
CA THR A 69 -14.24 14.83 -25.72
C THR A 69 -12.76 15.14 -25.85
N PHE A 70 -12.36 15.62 -27.03
CA PHE A 70 -11.03 16.16 -27.27
C PHE A 70 -11.15 17.63 -27.62
N SER A 71 -10.33 18.48 -26.99
CA SER A 71 -10.24 19.88 -27.40
C SER A 71 -9.49 20.02 -28.73
N ASP A 72 -9.56 21.21 -29.33
CA ASP A 72 -8.82 21.55 -30.56
C ASP A 72 -7.28 21.35 -30.40
N MET A 73 -6.79 21.39 -29.18
CA MET A 73 -5.39 21.13 -28.82
C MET A 73 -5.09 19.66 -28.51
N GLY A 74 -6.06 18.75 -28.73
CA GLY A 74 -5.91 17.32 -28.44
C GLY A 74 -5.97 16.91 -26.97
N VAL A 75 -6.44 17.80 -26.07
CA VAL A 75 -6.57 17.49 -24.64
C VAL A 75 -7.80 16.60 -24.43
N TYR A 76 -7.56 15.40 -23.87
CA TYR A 76 -8.61 14.45 -23.50
C TYR A 76 -9.36 14.93 -22.26
N THR A 77 -10.68 14.97 -22.33
CA THR A 77 -11.57 15.24 -21.20
C THR A 77 -12.53 14.06 -21.06
N PRO A 78 -12.50 13.33 -19.92
CA PRO A 78 -13.43 12.23 -19.71
C PRO A 78 -14.86 12.74 -19.59
N GLY A 79 -15.82 11.92 -20.02
CA GLY A 79 -17.24 12.22 -19.88
C GLY A 79 -17.67 12.32 -18.40
N PRO A 80 -18.84 12.96 -18.12
CA PRO A 80 -19.29 13.21 -16.74
C PRO A 80 -19.49 11.95 -15.92
N GLY A 81 -19.78 10.80 -16.52
CA GLY A 81 -19.89 9.51 -15.85
C GLY A 81 -18.62 9.03 -15.17
N TYR A 82 -17.45 9.47 -15.65
CA TYR A 82 -16.17 9.16 -15.00
C TYR A 82 -16.13 9.52 -13.51
N TRP A 83 -16.57 10.70 -13.15
CA TRP A 83 -16.45 11.22 -11.80
C TRP A 83 -17.27 10.42 -10.79
N LEU A 84 -18.50 10.00 -11.16
CA LEU A 84 -19.32 9.12 -10.34
C LEU A 84 -18.72 7.71 -10.25
N ALA A 85 -18.27 7.18 -11.37
CA ALA A 85 -17.65 5.85 -11.42
C ALA A 85 -16.30 5.78 -10.70
N ALA A 86 -15.61 6.91 -10.52
CA ALA A 86 -14.35 6.99 -9.78
C ALA A 86 -14.53 7.07 -8.25
N ILE A 87 -15.76 7.30 -7.74
CA ILE A 87 -16.01 7.37 -6.28
C ILE A 87 -15.50 6.14 -5.53
N PRO A 88 -15.76 4.88 -5.95
CA PRO A 88 -15.22 3.69 -5.27
C PRO A 88 -13.70 3.68 -5.19
N TYR A 89 -13.00 4.16 -6.23
CA TYR A 89 -11.55 4.29 -6.23
C TYR A 89 -11.05 5.27 -5.15
N TRP A 90 -11.67 6.44 -5.05
CA TRP A 90 -11.30 7.44 -4.03
C TRP A 90 -11.61 6.96 -2.62
N LEU A 91 -12.76 6.28 -2.42
CA LEU A 91 -13.08 5.66 -1.12
C LEU A 91 -12.08 4.57 -0.76
N TRP A 92 -11.65 3.77 -1.73
CA TRP A 92 -10.62 2.76 -1.54
C TRP A 92 -9.28 3.38 -1.11
N LEU A 93 -8.83 4.43 -1.81
CA LEU A 93 -7.60 5.14 -1.45
C LEU A 93 -7.68 5.71 -0.03
N LEU A 94 -8.80 6.33 0.32
CA LEU A 94 -9.00 6.89 1.66
C LEU A 94 -8.99 5.79 2.73
N ALA A 95 -9.72 4.71 2.52
CA ALA A 95 -9.80 3.59 3.46
C ALA A 95 -8.46 2.87 3.64
N THR A 96 -7.63 2.80 2.61
CA THR A 96 -6.33 2.10 2.66
C THR A 96 -5.16 3.02 3.01
N PHE A 97 -5.32 4.33 3.02
CA PHE A 97 -4.24 5.29 3.26
C PHE A 97 -3.53 5.06 4.61
N VAL A 98 -4.29 5.02 5.71
CA VAL A 98 -3.73 4.83 7.06
C VAL A 98 -3.04 3.47 7.20
N PRO A 99 -3.69 2.34 6.87
CA PRO A 99 -3.05 1.04 7.01
C PRO A 99 -1.89 0.83 6.03
N TRP A 100 -1.91 1.46 4.85
CA TRP A 100 -0.78 1.48 3.93
C TRP A 100 0.44 2.20 4.53
N LEU A 101 0.21 3.36 5.12
CA LEU A 101 1.26 4.10 5.82
C LEU A 101 1.83 3.26 6.99
N ALA A 102 0.95 2.66 7.80
CA ALA A 102 1.35 1.79 8.92
C ALA A 102 2.12 0.55 8.45
N LEU A 103 1.72 -0.09 7.34
CA LEU A 103 2.44 -1.22 6.75
C LEU A 103 3.83 -0.79 6.27
N SER A 104 3.93 0.33 5.56
CA SER A 104 5.19 0.88 5.06
C SER A 104 6.14 1.24 6.20
N TRP A 105 5.62 1.82 7.28
CA TRP A 105 6.36 2.14 8.49
C TRP A 105 6.98 0.89 9.12
N ARG A 106 6.17 -0.15 9.35
CA ARG A 106 6.61 -1.44 9.90
C ARG A 106 7.58 -2.17 8.96
N ARG A 107 7.45 -1.97 7.65
CA ARG A 107 8.41 -2.54 6.70
C ARG A 107 9.78 -1.86 6.81
N LEU A 108 9.84 -0.55 7.02
CA LEU A 108 11.10 0.17 7.31
C LEU A 108 11.73 -0.31 8.62
N HIS A 109 10.92 -0.53 9.66
CA HIS A 109 11.40 -1.10 10.92
C HIS A 109 12.06 -2.47 10.72
N ASP A 110 11.51 -3.32 9.86
CA ASP A 110 12.07 -4.66 9.55
C ASP A 110 13.44 -4.58 8.84
N THR A 111 13.77 -3.44 8.24
CA THR A 111 15.09 -3.14 7.67
C THR A 111 15.96 -2.29 8.62
N ASN A 112 15.62 -2.27 9.91
CA ASN A 112 16.29 -1.49 10.96
C ASN A 112 16.32 0.02 10.71
N ARG A 113 15.32 0.56 10.01
CA ARG A 113 15.18 1.99 9.69
C ARG A 113 13.96 2.58 10.38
N SER A 114 14.06 3.86 10.77
CA SER A 114 12.88 4.59 11.24
C SER A 114 11.83 4.70 10.13
N GLY A 115 10.55 4.59 10.49
CA GLY A 115 9.44 4.83 9.58
C GLY A 115 9.47 6.21 8.89
N GLY A 116 10.14 7.19 9.50
CA GLY A 116 10.34 8.52 8.93
C GLY A 116 11.03 8.53 7.55
N PHE A 117 11.77 7.48 7.20
CA PHE A 117 12.34 7.34 5.85
C PHE A 117 11.26 7.25 4.76
N TRP A 118 10.01 6.97 5.10
CA TRP A 118 8.89 7.04 4.18
C TRP A 118 8.72 8.42 3.54
N PHE A 119 9.04 9.50 4.28
CA PHE A 119 8.94 10.87 3.77
C PHE A 119 9.96 11.20 2.67
N LEU A 120 10.97 10.36 2.45
CA LEU A 120 11.82 10.47 1.27
C LEU A 120 11.00 10.34 -0.03
N GLY A 121 9.85 9.66 0.03
CA GLY A 121 8.91 9.57 -1.09
C GLY A 121 8.37 10.92 -1.57
N LEU A 122 8.47 11.97 -0.76
CA LEU A 122 8.07 13.33 -1.14
C LEU A 122 9.10 14.05 -2.05
N ILE A 123 10.30 13.49 -2.23
CA ILE A 123 11.30 14.03 -3.14
C ILE A 123 10.82 13.81 -4.58
N PRO A 124 10.61 14.88 -5.38
CA PRO A 124 10.15 14.72 -6.75
C PRO A 124 11.08 13.83 -7.58
N PHE A 125 10.50 13.05 -8.49
CA PHE A 125 11.14 12.15 -9.47
C PHE A 125 11.87 10.93 -8.87
N VAL A 126 12.61 11.08 -7.77
CA VAL A 126 13.46 9.99 -7.23
C VAL A 126 12.92 9.38 -5.94
N GLY A 127 12.09 10.11 -5.17
CA GLY A 127 11.67 9.70 -3.83
C GLY A 127 10.89 8.39 -3.82
N GLY A 128 9.95 8.20 -4.75
CA GLY A 128 9.20 6.95 -4.87
C GLY A 128 10.09 5.74 -5.14
N ILE A 129 11.10 5.91 -6.00
CA ILE A 129 12.08 4.85 -6.31
C ILE A 129 12.91 4.53 -5.07
N ILE A 130 13.39 5.54 -4.35
CA ILE A 130 14.16 5.36 -3.11
C ILE A 130 13.33 4.55 -2.10
N VAL A 131 12.08 4.94 -1.85
CA VAL A 131 11.20 4.24 -0.92
C VAL A 131 10.96 2.80 -1.37
N LEU A 132 10.68 2.53 -2.65
CA LEU A 132 10.50 1.17 -3.17
C LEU A 132 11.75 0.31 -2.97
N VAL A 133 12.94 0.87 -3.21
CA VAL A 133 14.21 0.17 -2.95
C VAL A 133 14.34 -0.17 -1.47
N LEU A 134 14.02 0.77 -0.57
CA LEU A 134 14.05 0.53 0.88
C LEU A 134 13.07 -0.59 1.29
N MET A 135 11.89 -0.67 0.67
CA MET A 135 10.92 -1.75 0.92
C MET A 135 11.40 -3.11 0.40
N ALA A 136 12.25 -3.14 -0.61
CA ALA A 136 12.81 -4.37 -1.19
C ALA A 136 14.03 -4.92 -0.43
N LEU A 137 14.69 -4.12 0.43
CA LEU A 137 15.88 -4.54 1.17
C LEU A 137 15.62 -5.78 2.06
N PRO A 138 16.63 -6.62 2.35
CA PRO A 138 16.48 -7.73 3.26
C PRO A 138 16.13 -7.26 4.68
N SER A 139 15.46 -8.14 5.43
CA SER A 139 15.19 -7.94 6.85
C SER A 139 16.49 -7.91 7.65
N ASP A 140 16.57 -7.04 8.65
CA ASP A 140 17.72 -6.91 9.54
C ASP A 140 17.29 -7.33 10.95
N PRO A 141 17.99 -8.30 11.58
CA PRO A 141 17.71 -8.71 12.96
C PRO A 141 17.71 -7.56 13.97
N ALA A 142 18.53 -6.52 13.76
CA ALA A 142 18.57 -5.33 14.61
C ALA A 142 17.26 -4.53 14.60
N GLY A 143 16.40 -4.73 13.59
CA GLY A 143 15.04 -4.19 13.55
C GLY A 143 14.13 -4.67 14.68
N ALA A 144 14.50 -5.74 15.41
CA ALA A 144 13.74 -6.25 16.55
C ALA A 144 13.54 -5.21 17.68
N ARG A 145 14.35 -4.17 17.71
CA ARG A 145 14.17 -3.02 18.64
C ARG A 145 12.82 -2.29 18.46
N PHE A 146 12.14 -2.49 17.36
CA PHE A 146 10.84 -1.88 17.05
C PHE A 146 9.65 -2.78 17.40
N ASP A 147 9.89 -4.00 17.91
CA ASP A 147 8.82 -4.96 18.25
C ASP A 147 8.14 -4.66 19.61
N ALA A 148 8.58 -3.63 20.34
CA ALA A 148 8.06 -3.21 21.63
C ALA A 148 6.71 -2.50 21.52
#